data_f819a12d1cc42c5bb2cdad4cee3eab72
#
_entry.id   f819a12d1cc42c5bb2cdad4cee3eab72
#
_cell.length_a   1.000
_cell.length_b   1.000
_cell.length_c   1.000
_cell.angle_alpha   90.00
_cell.angle_beta   90.00
_cell.angle_gamma   90.00
#
_symmetry.space_group_name_H-M   'P 1'
#
loop_
_entity.id
_entity.type
_entity.pdbx_description
1 polymer ?
#
loop_
_entity_poly.entity_id
_entity_poly.type
_entity_poly.pdbx_seq_one_letter_code
_entity_poly.pdbx_strand_id
1 'polypeptide(L)'
;MAQYRATSEVEFFDQESLTVSSTSVGLTNRQNDADYALITVETDQVRWNLTGIVATATDHLASVADIIELEGSANIRNFRALRVTADAALRVSYGRYVRPT
;
A
#
# COMPACT_ATOMS: atom_id res chain seq x y z
N MET A 1 -12.46 -10.64 -10.19
CA MET A 1 -11.08 -11.08 -10.16
C MET A 1 -10.17 -9.95 -10.54
N ALA A 2 -9.22 -9.66 -9.71
CA ALA A 2 -8.23 -8.67 -10.05
C ALA A 2 -7.33 -9.25 -11.13
N GLN A 3 -7.26 -8.57 -12.23
CA GLN A 3 -6.38 -8.98 -13.29
C GLN A 3 -5.11 -8.15 -13.23
N TYR A 4 -4.00 -8.84 -12.98
CA TYR A 4 -2.74 -8.16 -13.01
C TYR A 4 -2.27 -8.03 -14.39
N ARG A 5 -2.03 -6.79 -14.78
CA ARG A 5 -1.21 -6.58 -15.92
C ARG A 5 0.17 -6.29 -15.44
N ALA A 6 1.08 -7.19 -15.76
CA ALA A 6 2.46 -6.79 -15.78
C ALA A 6 2.59 -5.90 -17.01
N THR A 7 2.27 -4.64 -16.87
CA THR A 7 2.41 -3.74 -18.00
C THR A 7 3.86 -3.34 -18.12
N SER A 8 4.30 -3.12 -19.33
CA SER A 8 5.64 -2.59 -19.58
C SER A 8 5.82 -1.18 -19.02
N GLU A 9 4.75 -0.61 -18.47
CA GLU A 9 4.77 0.76 -17.98
C GLU A 9 5.18 0.85 -16.52
N VAL A 10 5.20 -0.25 -15.80
CA VAL A 10 5.61 -0.28 -14.40
C VAL A 10 6.74 -1.27 -14.21
N GLU A 11 7.85 -0.79 -13.70
CA GLU A 11 8.99 -1.63 -13.33
C GLU A 11 9.05 -1.68 -11.82
N PHE A 12 8.96 -2.87 -11.24
CA PHE A 12 9.09 -3.04 -9.79
C PHE A 12 10.55 -3.11 -9.40
N PHE A 13 10.93 -2.39 -8.36
CA PHE A 13 12.33 -2.27 -7.98
C PHE A 13 12.60 -2.47 -6.48
N ASP A 14 11.57 -2.56 -5.65
CA ASP A 14 11.76 -2.78 -4.22
C ASP A 14 10.50 -3.39 -3.61
N GLN A 15 10.63 -3.94 -2.42
CA GLN A 15 9.49 -4.45 -1.67
C GLN A 15 9.74 -4.34 -0.18
N GLU A 16 8.67 -4.36 0.59
CA GLU A 16 8.77 -4.40 2.05
C GLU A 16 7.61 -5.15 2.67
N SER A 17 7.84 -5.63 3.89
CA SER A 17 6.76 -6.13 4.75
C SER A 17 6.55 -5.11 5.85
N LEU A 18 5.30 -4.69 6.03
CA LEU A 18 4.95 -3.67 7.01
C LEU A 18 3.97 -4.26 8.01
N THR A 19 4.29 -4.15 9.31
CA THR A 19 3.36 -4.56 10.36
C THR A 19 2.46 -3.39 10.69
N VAL A 20 1.15 -3.64 10.68
CA VAL A 20 0.15 -2.64 11.03
C VAL A 20 -0.42 -2.99 12.39
N SER A 21 -0.21 -2.11 13.35
CA SER A 21 -0.63 -2.31 14.74
C SER A 21 -1.70 -1.29 15.13
N SER A 22 -1.82 -1.04 16.42
CA SER A 22 -2.77 -0.06 16.95
C SER A 22 -2.32 1.39 16.70
N THR A 23 -1.11 1.59 16.21
CA THR A 23 -0.61 2.91 15.83
C THR A 23 -0.62 3.01 14.30
N SER A 24 -1.22 4.08 13.78
CA SER A 24 -1.28 4.31 12.33
C SER A 24 0.13 4.40 11.75
N VAL A 25 0.34 3.74 10.61
CA VAL A 25 1.64 3.72 9.93
C VAL A 25 1.49 4.10 8.46
N GLY A 26 2.57 4.61 7.89
CA GLY A 26 2.67 4.85 6.45
C GLY A 26 3.69 3.91 5.84
N LEU A 27 3.83 3.97 4.53
CA LEU A 27 4.86 3.21 3.83
C LEU A 27 6.23 3.82 4.14
N THR A 28 7.26 3.00 4.23
CA THR A 28 8.55 3.46 4.74
C THR A 28 9.68 3.44 3.72
N ASN A 29 9.75 2.41 2.86
CA ASN A 29 10.94 2.22 2.06
C ASN A 29 11.08 3.18 0.88
N ARG A 30 10.01 3.41 0.15
CA ARG A 30 10.10 4.14 -1.11
C ARG A 30 9.03 5.22 -1.25
N GLN A 31 8.66 5.83 -0.15
CA GLN A 31 7.58 6.82 -0.18
C GLN A 31 7.93 8.08 -0.98
N ASN A 32 9.20 8.32 -1.27
CA ASN A 32 9.62 9.52 -1.99
C ASN A 32 10.11 9.27 -3.41
N ASP A 33 10.33 8.03 -3.82
CA ASP A 33 10.88 7.75 -5.15
C ASP A 33 10.17 6.66 -5.93
N ALA A 34 9.08 6.12 -5.41
CA ALA A 34 8.24 5.19 -6.15
C ALA A 34 7.06 5.92 -6.76
N ASP A 35 6.62 5.44 -7.92
CA ASP A 35 5.45 5.97 -8.61
C ASP A 35 4.24 5.08 -8.47
N TYR A 36 4.44 3.83 -8.03
CA TYR A 36 3.40 2.83 -7.97
C TYR A 36 3.68 1.90 -6.80
N ALA A 37 2.64 1.48 -6.11
CA ALA A 37 2.76 0.49 -5.04
C ALA A 37 1.62 -0.50 -5.14
N LEU A 38 1.97 -1.78 -5.04
CA LEU A 38 1.02 -2.87 -5.00
C LEU A 38 1.08 -3.45 -3.59
N ILE A 39 -0.04 -3.44 -2.90
CA ILE A 39 -0.11 -3.84 -1.50
C ILE A 39 -1.07 -5.01 -1.37
N THR A 40 -0.62 -6.10 -0.75
CA THR A 40 -1.50 -7.21 -0.37
C THR A 40 -1.67 -7.20 1.14
N VAL A 41 -2.91 -7.43 1.58
CA VAL A 41 -3.24 -7.48 3.00
C VAL A 41 -3.16 -8.92 3.47
N GLU A 42 -2.38 -9.15 4.54
CA GLU A 42 -2.18 -10.50 5.08
C GLU A 42 -2.41 -10.49 6.58
N THR A 43 -2.74 -11.63 7.11
CA THR A 43 -2.91 -11.91 8.53
C THR A 43 -4.23 -11.40 9.09
N ASP A 44 -4.56 -10.12 8.93
CA ASP A 44 -5.81 -9.56 9.45
C ASP A 44 -6.20 -8.30 8.66
N GLN A 45 -7.34 -7.72 9.00
CA GLN A 45 -7.92 -6.57 8.32
C GLN A 45 -7.24 -5.26 8.72
N VAL A 46 -7.27 -4.29 7.82
CA VAL A 46 -6.77 -2.94 8.10
C VAL A 46 -7.76 -1.88 7.63
N ARG A 47 -7.71 -0.72 8.29
CA ARG A 47 -8.33 0.52 7.80
C ARG A 47 -7.24 1.35 7.17
N TRP A 48 -7.54 2.01 6.08
CA TRP A 48 -6.52 2.79 5.37
C TRP A 48 -7.11 4.02 4.70
N ASN A 49 -6.26 5.01 4.46
CA ASN A 49 -6.61 6.21 3.72
C ASN A 49 -5.42 6.72 2.91
N LEU A 50 -5.69 7.71 2.07
CA LEU A 50 -4.68 8.33 1.20
C LEU A 50 -4.54 9.82 1.47
N THR A 51 -4.87 10.26 2.67
CA THR A 51 -4.87 11.70 3.00
C THR A 51 -3.67 12.13 3.83
N GLY A 52 -2.83 11.21 4.25
CA GLY A 52 -1.70 11.50 5.12
C GLY A 52 -2.08 11.72 6.57
N ILE A 53 -3.36 11.62 6.89
CA ILE A 53 -3.88 11.79 8.23
C ILE A 53 -3.91 10.43 8.92
N VAL A 54 -3.74 10.42 10.24
CA VAL A 54 -3.80 9.17 11.02
C VAL A 54 -5.06 8.40 10.69
N ALA A 55 -4.92 7.12 10.34
CA ALA A 55 -6.04 6.28 9.98
C ALA A 55 -6.95 6.02 11.19
N THR A 56 -8.24 5.91 10.93
CA THR A 56 -9.25 5.71 11.95
C THR A 56 -10.19 4.55 11.59
N ALA A 57 -11.05 4.18 12.51
CA ALA A 57 -12.00 3.09 12.32
C ALA A 57 -13.07 3.38 11.25
N THR A 58 -13.16 4.62 10.78
CA THR A 58 -14.12 4.98 9.72
C THR A 58 -13.51 5.04 8.33
N ASP A 59 -12.22 4.76 8.21
CA ASP A 59 -11.54 4.73 6.92
C ASP A 59 -11.88 3.46 6.13
N HIS A 60 -11.31 3.35 4.92
CA HIS A 60 -11.56 2.20 4.05
C HIS A 60 -11.13 0.90 4.71
N LEU A 61 -11.91 -0.15 4.51
CA LEU A 61 -11.61 -1.46 5.05
C LEU A 61 -11.00 -2.34 3.96
N ALA A 62 -9.89 -2.98 4.28
CA ALA A 62 -9.30 -4.02 3.45
C ALA A 62 -9.19 -5.30 4.26
N SER A 63 -9.60 -6.41 3.66
CA SER A 63 -9.59 -7.73 4.31
C SER A 63 -8.40 -8.53 3.81
N VAL A 64 -8.12 -9.64 4.51
CA VAL A 64 -7.04 -10.56 4.12
C VAL A 64 -7.22 -10.97 2.65
N ALA A 65 -6.13 -10.95 1.92
CA ALA A 65 -6.03 -11.23 0.48
C ALA A 65 -6.51 -10.09 -0.41
N ASP A 66 -7.03 -9.01 0.13
CA ASP A 66 -7.34 -7.84 -0.68
C ASP A 66 -6.06 -7.19 -1.19
N ILE A 67 -6.21 -6.51 -2.30
CA ILE A 67 -5.10 -5.84 -2.96
C ILE A 67 -5.42 -4.38 -3.09
N ILE A 68 -4.48 -3.55 -2.66
CA ILE A 68 -4.58 -2.09 -2.76
C ILE A 68 -3.52 -1.64 -3.75
N GLU A 69 -3.95 -0.94 -4.80
CA GLU A 69 -3.02 -0.36 -5.76
C GLU A 69 -2.96 1.13 -5.56
N LEU A 70 -1.75 1.66 -5.44
CA LEU A 70 -1.51 3.10 -5.30
C LEU A 70 -0.78 3.59 -6.54
N GLU A 71 -1.39 4.55 -7.22
CA GLU A 71 -0.78 5.16 -8.40
C GLU A 71 -0.39 6.60 -8.07
N GLY A 72 0.85 6.94 -8.36
CA GLY A 72 1.37 8.28 -8.12
C GLY A 72 2.07 8.40 -6.78
N SER A 73 3.16 9.15 -6.77
CA SER A 73 4.00 9.31 -5.59
C SER A 73 3.27 9.99 -4.43
N ALA A 74 2.33 10.88 -4.72
CA ALA A 74 1.58 11.55 -3.67
C ALA A 74 0.73 10.56 -2.86
N ASN A 75 0.07 9.61 -3.54
CA ASN A 75 -0.73 8.60 -2.86
C ASN A 75 0.14 7.67 -2.02
N ILE A 76 1.33 7.37 -2.51
CA ILE A 76 2.28 6.54 -1.76
C ILE A 76 2.73 7.25 -0.49
N ARG A 77 3.04 8.52 -0.57
CA ARG A 77 3.45 9.31 0.61
C ARG A 77 2.31 9.47 1.62
N ASN A 78 1.08 9.54 1.12
CA ASN A 78 -0.08 9.85 1.98
C ASN A 78 -0.80 8.61 2.50
N PHE A 79 -0.35 7.41 2.12
CA PHE A 79 -0.98 6.18 2.60
C PHE A 79 -0.80 6.03 4.10
N ARG A 80 -1.90 5.74 4.80
CA ARG A 80 -1.89 5.45 6.24
C ARG A 80 -2.76 4.22 6.49
N ALA A 81 -2.32 3.38 7.41
CA ALA A 81 -3.05 2.16 7.74
C ALA A 81 -3.09 1.95 9.26
N LEU A 82 -4.17 1.34 9.72
CA LEU A 82 -4.41 1.03 11.13
C LEU A 82 -5.06 -0.34 11.21
N ARG A 83 -4.68 -1.16 12.19
CA ARG A 83 -5.32 -2.47 12.37
C ARG A 83 -6.78 -2.30 12.80
N VAL A 84 -7.58 -3.33 12.53
CA VAL A 84 -8.98 -3.35 13.00
C VAL A 84 -9.04 -3.98 14.39
N THR A 85 -8.58 -5.22 14.52
CA THR A 85 -8.67 -5.97 15.78
C THR A 85 -7.31 -6.49 16.23
N ALA A 86 -6.56 -7.09 15.32
CA ALA A 86 -5.27 -7.68 15.59
C ALA A 86 -4.25 -7.16 14.59
N ASP A 87 -2.98 -7.30 14.91
CA ASP A 87 -1.91 -6.85 14.02
C ASP A 87 -2.04 -7.52 12.66
N ALA A 88 -1.86 -6.75 11.63
CA ALA A 88 -1.91 -7.19 10.24
C ALA A 88 -0.56 -6.99 9.59
N ALA A 89 -0.35 -7.67 8.47
CA ALA A 89 0.85 -7.50 7.67
C ALA A 89 0.47 -7.00 6.29
N LEU A 90 1.23 -6.06 5.77
CA LEU A 90 1.12 -5.60 4.40
C LEU A 90 2.37 -5.99 3.65
N ARG A 91 2.20 -6.62 2.50
CA ARG A 91 3.31 -6.90 1.58
C ARG A 91 3.24 -5.87 0.48
N VAL A 92 4.29 -5.09 0.34
CA VAL A 92 4.30 -3.94 -0.55
C VAL A 92 5.37 -4.14 -1.62
N SER A 93 4.96 -4.00 -2.88
CA SER A 93 5.91 -3.98 -4.01
C SER A 93 5.89 -2.58 -4.60
N TYR A 94 7.06 -1.96 -4.70
CA TYR A 94 7.20 -0.61 -5.21
C TYR A 94 7.67 -0.63 -6.65
N GLY A 95 7.05 0.21 -7.46
CA GLY A 95 7.38 0.34 -8.85
C GLY A 95 7.55 1.78 -9.30
N ARG A 96 8.08 1.93 -10.49
CA ARG A 96 8.16 3.22 -11.14
C ARG A 96 7.65 3.08 -12.56
N TYR A 97 7.10 4.16 -13.09
CA TYR A 97 6.63 4.14 -14.46
C TYR A 97 7.84 4.18 -15.39
N VAL A 98 7.81 3.29 -16.38
CA VAL A 98 8.82 3.25 -17.41
C VAL A 98 8.26 3.99 -18.62
N ARG A 99 8.95 5.02 -19.05
CA ARG A 99 8.50 5.78 -20.21
C ARG A 99 9.00 5.12 -21.47
N PRO A 100 8.14 4.97 -22.47
CA PRO A 100 8.62 4.53 -23.77
C PRO A 100 9.58 5.56 -24.34
N THR A 101 10.64 5.08 -24.92
CA THR A 101 11.63 5.92 -25.58
C THR A 101 11.29 6.10 -27.05
#